data_e10f593215688be3058b5fbb5696023c
#
_entry.id   e10f593215688be3058b5fbb5696023c
#
_cell.length_a   1.000
_cell.length_b   1.000
_cell.length_c   1.000
_cell.angle_alpha   90.00
_cell.angle_beta   90.00
_cell.angle_gamma   90.00
#
_symmetry.space_group_name_H-M   'P 1'
#
loop_
_entity.id
_entity.type
_entity.pdbx_description
1 polymer ?
#
loop_
_entity_poly.entity_id
_entity_poly.type
_entity_poly.pdbx_seq_one_letter_code
_entity_poly.pdbx_strand_id
1 'polypeptide(L)'
;MVNYEFADFSNVELIGVDLSVLDEDQLAVLYQQARYCQAMTDADTETLRKIIAEDTVFTHMSGRQQTREEYLADIESGALRYFTIGIDHPVVAVDGDLASVTYTSVLNASAYGARGTYRMAGTHWFEYRDGVWISVNAPEDRR
;
A
#
# COMPACT_ATOMS: atom_id res chain seq x y z
N MET A 1 20.34 13.95 -4.03
CA MET A 1 19.17 13.51 -4.82
C MET A 1 18.89 12.05 -4.51
N VAL A 2 17.68 11.75 -4.12
CA VAL A 2 17.27 10.36 -3.87
C VAL A 2 16.85 9.72 -5.19
N ASN A 3 17.38 8.53 -5.45
CA ASN A 3 17.05 7.78 -6.66
C ASN A 3 16.09 6.65 -6.29
N TYR A 4 14.87 6.69 -6.82
CA TYR A 4 13.83 5.71 -6.53
C TYR A 4 13.83 4.63 -7.60
N GLU A 5 14.31 3.45 -7.22
CA GLU A 5 14.44 2.29 -8.12
C GLU A 5 13.22 1.38 -7.98
N PHE A 6 12.16 1.67 -8.71
CA PHE A 6 10.94 0.86 -8.68
C PHE A 6 11.17 -0.57 -9.17
N ALA A 7 12.20 -0.79 -9.99
CA ALA A 7 12.56 -2.13 -10.46
C ALA A 7 13.02 -3.06 -9.32
N ASP A 8 13.35 -2.51 -8.15
CA ASP A 8 13.70 -3.31 -6.98
C ASP A 8 12.49 -4.11 -6.44
N PHE A 9 11.29 -3.73 -6.82
CA PHE A 9 10.07 -4.40 -6.35
C PHE A 9 9.62 -5.43 -7.38
N SER A 10 10.11 -6.66 -7.23
CA SER A 10 9.94 -7.73 -8.22
C SER A 10 8.49 -8.21 -8.39
N ASN A 11 7.66 -8.04 -7.37
CA ASN A 11 6.28 -8.50 -7.38
C ASN A 11 5.26 -7.36 -7.50
N VAL A 12 5.73 -6.15 -7.77
CA VAL A 12 4.89 -4.96 -7.92
C VAL A 12 5.05 -4.41 -9.32
N GLU A 13 3.95 -4.14 -9.99
CA GLU A 13 3.95 -3.55 -11.33
C GLU A 13 3.25 -2.19 -11.29
N LEU A 14 3.94 -1.15 -11.81
CA LEU A 14 3.33 0.15 -12.01
C LEU A 14 2.73 0.19 -13.42
N ILE A 15 1.45 0.49 -13.51
CA ILE A 15 0.71 0.46 -14.78
C ILE A 15 0.15 1.85 -15.06
N GLY A 16 0.37 2.35 -16.28
CA GLY A 16 -0.28 3.58 -16.74
C GLY A 16 0.16 4.85 -16.02
N VAL A 17 1.42 4.92 -15.56
CA VAL A 17 1.97 6.10 -14.91
C VAL A 17 3.27 6.52 -15.58
N ASP A 18 3.41 7.83 -15.80
CA ASP A 18 4.65 8.43 -16.28
C ASP A 18 5.40 9.03 -15.08
N LEU A 19 6.45 8.36 -14.64
CA LEU A 19 7.22 8.79 -13.47
C LEU A 19 7.93 10.12 -13.70
N SER A 20 8.20 10.48 -14.96
CA SER A 20 8.95 11.69 -15.28
C SER A 20 8.18 12.99 -14.99
N VAL A 21 6.86 12.90 -14.85
CA VAL A 21 6.03 14.07 -14.54
C VAL A 21 5.79 14.27 -13.04
N LEU A 22 6.24 13.32 -12.22
CA LEU A 22 6.08 13.40 -10.77
C LEU A 22 7.24 14.18 -10.14
N ASP A 23 6.91 15.01 -9.15
CA ASP A 23 7.96 15.68 -8.37
C ASP A 23 8.57 14.73 -7.33
N GLU A 24 9.56 15.20 -6.60
CA GLU A 24 10.31 14.37 -5.65
C GLU A 24 9.42 13.83 -4.53
N ASP A 25 8.49 14.65 -4.00
CA ASP A 25 7.58 14.22 -2.94
C ASP A 25 6.59 13.17 -3.45
N GLN A 26 6.05 13.37 -4.65
CA GLN A 26 5.16 12.40 -5.26
C GLN A 26 5.86 11.06 -5.52
N LEU A 27 7.11 11.11 -5.99
CA LEU A 27 7.91 9.91 -6.20
C LEU A 27 8.17 9.18 -4.88
N ALA A 28 8.47 9.91 -3.81
CA ALA A 28 8.70 9.32 -2.50
C ALA A 28 7.46 8.57 -1.99
N VAL A 29 6.29 9.18 -2.15
CA VAL A 29 5.02 8.56 -1.72
C VAL A 29 4.70 7.33 -2.56
N LEU A 30 4.85 7.42 -3.87
CA LEU A 30 4.59 6.27 -4.76
C LEU A 30 5.59 5.13 -4.48
N TYR A 31 6.84 5.46 -4.21
CA TYR A 31 7.84 4.47 -3.84
C TYR A 31 7.45 3.74 -2.54
N GLN A 32 6.98 4.50 -1.55
CA GLN A 32 6.52 3.89 -0.29
C GLN A 32 5.30 3.00 -0.51
N GLN A 33 4.39 3.39 -1.41
CA GLN A 33 3.26 2.54 -1.80
C GLN A 33 3.74 1.23 -2.42
N ALA A 34 4.71 1.30 -3.33
CA ALA A 34 5.28 0.11 -3.96
C ALA A 34 6.00 -0.78 -2.94
N ARG A 35 6.74 -0.17 -2.01
CA ARG A 35 7.41 -0.89 -0.93
C ARG A 35 6.41 -1.62 -0.02
N TYR A 36 5.31 -0.95 0.32
CA TYR A 36 4.21 -1.53 1.07
C TYR A 36 3.67 -2.78 0.35
N CYS A 37 3.40 -2.67 -0.94
CA CYS A 37 2.89 -3.78 -1.75
C CYS A 37 3.89 -4.93 -1.84
N GLN A 38 5.17 -4.64 -2.04
CA GLN A 38 6.21 -5.67 -2.07
C GLN A 38 6.29 -6.42 -0.73
N ALA A 39 6.23 -5.69 0.38
CA ALA A 39 6.25 -6.29 1.71
C ALA A 39 5.04 -7.21 1.93
N MET A 40 3.87 -6.84 1.38
CA MET A 40 2.70 -7.71 1.43
C MET A 40 2.93 -9.01 0.67
N THR A 41 3.54 -8.95 -0.53
CA THR A 41 3.83 -10.17 -1.32
C THR A 41 4.89 -11.04 -0.65
N ASP A 42 5.83 -10.43 0.08
CA ASP A 42 6.89 -11.15 0.77
C ASP A 42 6.46 -11.66 2.16
N ALA A 43 5.26 -11.32 2.60
CA ALA A 43 4.79 -11.55 3.95
C ALA A 43 5.76 -10.97 4.99
N ASP A 44 6.37 -9.83 4.67
CA ASP A 44 7.35 -9.15 5.50
C ASP A 44 6.63 -8.23 6.49
N THR A 45 6.09 -8.84 7.53
CA THR A 45 5.29 -8.11 8.52
C THR A 45 6.15 -7.18 9.38
N GLU A 46 7.44 -7.42 9.51
CA GLU A 46 8.34 -6.51 10.20
C GLU A 46 8.40 -5.16 9.48
N THR A 47 8.59 -5.17 8.17
CA THR A 47 8.57 -3.94 7.37
C THR A 47 7.19 -3.28 7.42
N LEU A 48 6.12 -4.06 7.29
CA LEU A 48 4.76 -3.52 7.33
C LEU A 48 4.46 -2.82 8.65
N ARG A 49 4.91 -3.36 9.78
CA ARG A 49 4.73 -2.69 11.08
C ARG A 49 5.43 -1.34 11.16
N LYS A 50 6.52 -1.17 10.42
CA LYS A 50 7.26 0.10 10.39
C LYS A 50 6.57 1.17 9.55
N ILE A 51 5.77 0.78 8.57
CA ILE A 51 5.15 1.71 7.62
C ILE A 51 3.64 1.82 7.77
N ILE A 52 3.02 1.02 8.62
CA ILE A 52 1.58 1.09 8.91
C ILE A 52 1.38 1.64 10.32
N ALA A 53 0.58 2.71 10.44
CA ALA A 53 0.27 3.29 11.74
C ALA A 53 -0.44 2.27 12.63
N GLU A 54 -0.16 2.34 13.93
CA GLU A 54 -0.66 1.38 14.92
C GLU A 54 -2.19 1.37 15.01
N ASP A 55 -2.83 2.51 14.80
CA ASP A 55 -4.29 2.67 14.89
C ASP A 55 -5.02 2.43 13.56
N THR A 56 -4.33 1.89 12.57
CA THR A 56 -4.93 1.64 11.26
C THR A 56 -5.99 0.55 11.34
N VAL A 57 -7.12 0.79 10.65
CA VAL A 57 -8.20 -0.18 10.51
C VAL A 57 -8.32 -0.56 9.05
N PHE A 58 -8.32 -1.85 8.78
CA PHE A 58 -8.48 -2.40 7.44
C PHE A 58 -9.91 -2.85 7.24
N THR A 59 -10.56 -2.38 6.18
CA THR A 59 -11.92 -2.77 5.84
C THR A 59 -11.90 -3.64 4.59
N HIS A 60 -12.41 -4.86 4.73
CA HIS A 60 -12.51 -5.81 3.62
C HIS A 60 -13.73 -5.52 2.74
N MET A 61 -13.78 -6.14 1.56
CA MET A 61 -14.91 -5.99 0.64
C MET A 61 -16.24 -6.37 1.27
N SER A 62 -16.22 -7.32 2.23
CA SER A 62 -17.40 -7.75 2.97
C SER A 62 -17.88 -6.73 4.02
N GLY A 63 -17.09 -5.68 4.28
CA GLY A 63 -17.34 -4.74 5.37
C GLY A 63 -16.68 -5.13 6.69
N ARG A 64 -16.10 -6.33 6.76
CA ARG A 64 -15.39 -6.77 7.96
C ARG A 64 -14.17 -5.89 8.21
N GLN A 65 -13.96 -5.49 9.46
CA GLN A 65 -12.83 -4.64 9.85
C GLN A 65 -11.82 -5.43 10.67
N GLN A 66 -10.54 -5.11 10.46
CA GLN A 66 -9.43 -5.69 11.20
C GLN A 66 -8.50 -4.59 11.69
N THR A 67 -7.91 -4.79 12.87
CA THR A 67 -6.80 -3.98 13.36
C THR A 67 -5.54 -4.30 12.54
N ARG A 68 -4.51 -3.46 12.67
CA ARG A 68 -3.21 -3.73 12.04
C ARG A 68 -2.69 -5.13 12.40
N GLU A 69 -2.69 -5.48 13.69
CA GLU A 69 -2.12 -6.76 14.12
C GLU A 69 -2.95 -7.95 13.65
N GLU A 70 -4.27 -7.83 13.59
CA GLU A 70 -5.12 -8.86 13.02
C GLU A 70 -4.84 -9.08 11.54
N TYR A 71 -4.69 -7.99 10.79
CA TYR A 71 -4.38 -8.06 9.36
C TYR A 71 -3.01 -8.70 9.12
N LEU A 72 -1.99 -8.28 9.87
CA LEU A 72 -0.64 -8.83 9.75
C LEU A 72 -0.59 -10.30 10.15
N ALA A 73 -1.37 -10.71 11.15
CA ALA A 73 -1.46 -12.11 11.54
C ALA A 73 -2.02 -12.97 10.41
N ASP A 74 -3.00 -12.47 9.65
CA ASP A 74 -3.53 -13.18 8.48
C ASP A 74 -2.49 -13.31 7.37
N ILE A 75 -1.63 -12.31 7.20
CA ILE A 75 -0.53 -12.37 6.24
C ILE A 75 0.52 -13.38 6.69
N GLU A 76 0.90 -13.36 7.97
CA GLU A 76 1.89 -14.30 8.53
C GLU A 76 1.43 -15.75 8.43
N SER A 77 0.15 -16.01 8.68
CA SER A 77 -0.40 -17.36 8.65
C SER A 77 -0.66 -17.87 7.25
N GLY A 78 -0.67 -16.99 6.24
CA GLY A 78 -1.02 -17.32 4.86
C GLY A 78 -2.52 -17.31 4.58
N ALA A 79 -3.36 -16.91 5.56
CA ALA A 79 -4.80 -16.72 5.33
C ALA A 79 -5.06 -15.67 4.27
N LEU A 80 -4.21 -14.60 4.25
CA LEU A 80 -4.10 -13.63 3.17
C LEU A 80 -2.73 -13.80 2.54
N ARG A 81 -2.68 -14.12 1.26
CA ARG A 81 -1.42 -14.28 0.55
C ARG A 81 -1.47 -13.53 -0.78
N TYR A 82 -0.53 -12.60 -0.95
CA TYR A 82 -0.40 -11.81 -2.16
C TYR A 82 0.77 -12.35 -2.98
N PHE A 83 0.54 -12.62 -4.27
CA PHE A 83 1.58 -13.11 -5.17
C PHE A 83 2.17 -11.98 -6.01
N THR A 84 1.29 -11.17 -6.61
CA THR A 84 1.68 -9.98 -7.35
C THR A 84 0.65 -8.88 -7.11
N ILE A 85 1.10 -7.62 -7.17
CA ILE A 85 0.24 -6.46 -7.00
C ILE A 85 0.54 -5.47 -8.12
N GLY A 86 -0.48 -5.15 -8.92
CA GLY A 86 -0.42 -4.06 -9.89
C GLY A 86 -0.95 -2.77 -9.27
N ILE A 87 -0.21 -1.69 -9.44
CA ILE A 87 -0.66 -0.34 -9.07
C ILE A 87 -1.06 0.33 -10.38
N ASP A 88 -2.37 0.32 -10.68
CA ASP A 88 -2.90 0.70 -11.97
C ASP A 88 -3.41 2.14 -11.96
N HIS A 89 -2.82 2.97 -12.82
CA HIS A 89 -3.14 4.40 -12.99
C HIS A 89 -3.10 5.18 -11.67
N PRO A 90 -1.99 5.14 -10.93
CA PRO A 90 -1.91 5.87 -9.66
C PRO A 90 -1.92 7.38 -9.87
N VAL A 91 -2.70 8.06 -9.03
CA VAL A 91 -2.71 9.51 -8.91
C VAL A 91 -2.20 9.84 -7.52
N VAL A 92 -1.06 10.53 -7.45
CA VAL A 92 -0.41 10.87 -6.19
C VAL A 92 -0.65 12.34 -5.88
N ALA A 93 -1.20 12.62 -4.72
CA ALA A 93 -1.42 13.97 -4.23
C ALA A 93 -0.66 14.16 -2.93
N VAL A 94 0.09 15.25 -2.80
CA VAL A 94 0.84 15.58 -1.59
C VAL A 94 0.44 16.98 -1.15
N ASP A 95 0.04 17.12 0.11
CA ASP A 95 -0.33 18.39 0.72
C ASP A 95 0.31 18.47 2.10
N GLY A 96 1.48 19.10 2.18
CA GLY A 96 2.25 19.16 3.42
C GLY A 96 2.63 17.76 3.89
N ASP A 97 2.21 17.41 5.09
CA ASP A 97 2.52 16.12 5.71
C ASP A 97 1.50 15.02 5.40
N LEU A 98 0.51 15.32 4.56
CA LEU A 98 -0.52 14.35 4.18
C LEU A 98 -0.42 14.05 2.69
N ALA A 99 -0.51 12.78 2.35
CA ALA A 99 -0.47 12.35 0.95
C ALA A 99 -1.46 11.23 0.69
N SER A 100 -1.82 11.08 -0.58
CA SER A 100 -2.69 9.99 -1.01
C SER A 100 -2.23 9.42 -2.34
N VAL A 101 -2.49 8.13 -2.51
CA VAL A 101 -2.34 7.44 -3.80
C VAL A 101 -3.69 6.84 -4.13
N THR A 102 -4.32 7.35 -5.18
CA THR A 102 -5.60 6.84 -5.68
C THR A 102 -5.31 5.97 -6.90
N TYR A 103 -5.70 4.72 -6.85
CA TYR A 103 -5.39 3.77 -7.91
C TYR A 103 -6.31 2.55 -7.85
N THR A 104 -6.27 1.75 -8.91
CA THR A 104 -6.87 0.42 -8.88
C THR A 104 -5.76 -0.59 -8.58
N SER A 105 -5.89 -1.32 -7.48
CA SER A 105 -4.98 -2.42 -7.19
C SER A 105 -5.43 -3.65 -7.97
N VAL A 106 -4.46 -4.30 -8.63
CA VAL A 106 -4.68 -5.55 -9.33
C VAL A 106 -3.97 -6.63 -8.52
N LEU A 107 -4.73 -7.38 -7.74
CA LEU A 107 -4.19 -8.33 -6.77
C LEU A 107 -4.29 -9.75 -7.32
N ASN A 108 -3.15 -10.40 -7.54
CA ASN A 108 -3.10 -11.84 -7.71
C ASN A 108 -2.87 -12.42 -6.31
N ALA A 109 -3.90 -12.98 -5.72
CA ALA A 109 -3.88 -13.28 -4.29
C ALA A 109 -4.73 -14.49 -3.95
N SER A 110 -4.49 -15.03 -2.75
CA SER A 110 -5.38 -16.02 -2.12
C SER A 110 -5.89 -15.41 -0.82
N ALA A 111 -7.19 -15.20 -0.75
CA ALA A 111 -7.85 -14.62 0.42
C ALA A 111 -8.72 -15.68 1.06
N TYR A 112 -8.31 -16.16 2.24
CA TYR A 112 -9.01 -17.18 3.02
C TYR A 112 -9.36 -18.41 2.17
N GLY A 113 -8.40 -18.87 1.36
CA GLY A 113 -8.53 -20.05 0.50
C GLY A 113 -9.09 -19.80 -0.89
N ALA A 114 -9.56 -18.58 -1.17
CA ALA A 114 -10.09 -18.21 -2.50
C ALA A 114 -9.01 -17.53 -3.32
N ARG A 115 -8.38 -18.26 -4.22
CA ARG A 115 -7.35 -17.72 -5.11
C ARG A 115 -7.96 -17.12 -6.36
N GLY A 116 -7.46 -15.95 -6.76
CA GLY A 116 -7.90 -15.28 -7.97
C GLY A 116 -7.22 -13.95 -8.19
N THR A 117 -7.69 -13.24 -9.19
CA THR A 117 -7.28 -11.86 -9.45
C THR A 117 -8.40 -10.94 -8.99
N TYR A 118 -8.07 -10.03 -8.10
CA TYR A 118 -9.02 -9.07 -7.53
C TYR A 118 -8.64 -7.67 -7.97
N ARG A 119 -9.62 -6.88 -8.40
CA ARG A 119 -9.41 -5.48 -8.79
C ARG A 119 -10.18 -4.60 -7.81
N MET A 120 -9.47 -3.70 -7.16
CA MET A 120 -10.04 -2.85 -6.12
C MET A 120 -9.59 -1.40 -6.31
N ALA A 121 -10.54 -0.52 -6.64
CA ALA A 121 -10.27 0.91 -6.71
C ALA A 121 -10.36 1.53 -5.33
N GLY A 122 -9.47 2.45 -5.03
CA GLY A 122 -9.50 3.14 -3.75
C GLY A 122 -8.35 4.11 -3.56
N THR A 123 -8.30 4.70 -2.40
CA THR A 123 -7.28 5.68 -2.01
C THR A 123 -6.53 5.20 -0.78
N HIS A 124 -5.20 5.19 -0.88
CA HIS A 124 -4.32 4.86 0.23
C HIS A 124 -3.73 6.16 0.77
N TRP A 125 -3.83 6.37 2.08
CA TRP A 125 -3.39 7.61 2.74
C TRP A 125 -2.09 7.42 3.49
N PHE A 126 -1.23 8.45 3.42
CA PHE A 126 0.06 8.49 4.12
C PHE A 126 0.21 9.80 4.85
N GLU A 127 0.90 9.75 5.99
CA GLU A 127 1.30 10.92 6.76
C GLU A 127 2.82 10.91 6.94
N TYR A 128 3.46 12.07 6.75
CA TYR A 128 4.90 12.20 6.92
C TYR A 128 5.22 12.35 8.41
N ARG A 129 5.96 11.39 8.94
CA ARG A 129 6.36 11.35 10.36
C ARG A 129 7.84 11.01 10.45
N ASP A 130 8.64 11.91 11.06
CA ASP A 130 10.05 11.67 11.34
C ASP A 130 10.85 11.18 10.12
N GLY A 131 10.60 11.80 8.96
CA GLY A 131 11.32 11.49 7.73
C GLY A 131 10.75 10.31 6.93
N VAL A 132 9.62 9.73 7.35
CA VAL A 132 9.04 8.55 6.71
C VAL A 132 7.55 8.77 6.43
N TRP A 133 7.11 8.36 5.25
CA TRP A 133 5.69 8.33 4.93
C TRP A 133 5.07 7.06 5.54
N ILE A 134 4.12 7.26 6.44
CA ILE A 134 3.46 6.19 7.20
C ILE A 134 2.04 6.03 6.69
N SER A 135 1.62 4.79 6.42
CA SER A 135 0.26 4.45 6.04
C SER A 135 -0.69 4.72 7.21
N VAL A 136 -1.75 5.51 6.96
CA VAL A 136 -2.70 5.95 7.98
C VAL A 136 -4.13 5.76 7.49
N ASN A 137 -5.07 5.84 8.41
CA ASN A 137 -6.49 5.89 8.08
C ASN A 137 -6.81 7.14 7.26
N ALA A 138 -7.87 7.10 6.48
CA ALA A 138 -8.35 8.28 5.77
C ALA A 138 -8.62 9.42 6.76
N PRO A 139 -8.36 10.70 6.39
CA PRO A 139 -8.48 11.82 7.32
C PRO A 139 -9.84 11.92 8.00
N GLU A 140 -10.91 11.61 7.30
CA GLU A 140 -12.27 11.65 7.85
C GLU A 140 -12.51 10.60 8.94
N ASP A 141 -11.74 9.51 8.94
CA ASP A 141 -11.83 8.43 9.94
C ASP A 141 -10.99 8.70 11.18
N ARG A 142 -10.26 9.82 11.20
CA ARG A 142 -9.32 10.18 12.26
C ARG A 142 -9.92 11.16 13.27
N ARG A 143 -11.16 11.47 13.14
CA ARG A 143 -11.87 12.43 14.00
C ARG A 143 -12.31 11.78 15.31
#